data_64cbc059c0bf67039c71ccc7ba7936d5
#
_entry.id   64cbc059c0bf67039c71ccc7ba7936d5
#
_cell.length_a   1.000
_cell.length_b   1.000
_cell.length_c   1.000
_cell.angle_alpha   90.00
_cell.angle_beta   90.00
_cell.angle_gamma   90.00
#
_symmetry.space_group_name_H-M   'P 1'
#
loop_
_entity.id
_entity.type
_entity.pdbx_description
1 polymer ?
#
loop_
_entity_poly.entity_id
_entity_poly.type
_entity_poly.pdbx_seq_one_letter_code
_entity_poly.pdbx_strand_id
1 'polypeptide(L)'
;MTISFSDRVTVPDDVLISRLQEESVILNLDSERYFGLDDVGTRFLSVLTSSESIEAAYERLRNEYDVDPQVLRNDLLSLVNNLIDQGLLIREIRG
;
A
#
# COMPACT_ATOMS: atom_id res chain seq x y z
N MET A 1 -16.10 -3.40 -1.84
CA MET A 1 -15.66 -2.92 -3.16
C MET A 1 -14.44 -3.71 -3.60
N THR A 2 -14.43 -4.15 -4.84
CA THR A 2 -13.35 -4.99 -5.34
C THR A 2 -12.26 -4.13 -5.96
N ILE A 3 -11.02 -4.34 -5.51
CA ILE A 3 -9.84 -3.66 -6.06
C ILE A 3 -9.32 -4.48 -7.23
N SER A 4 -9.06 -3.81 -8.34
CA SER A 4 -8.42 -4.45 -9.50
C SER A 4 -6.91 -4.22 -9.44
N PHE A 5 -6.14 -5.22 -9.86
CA PHE A 5 -4.67 -5.09 -9.94
C PHE A 5 -4.24 -4.05 -10.98
N SER A 6 -5.11 -3.68 -11.90
CA SER A 6 -4.83 -2.60 -12.85
C SER A 6 -4.98 -1.21 -12.23
N ASP A 7 -5.55 -1.12 -11.04
CA ASP A 7 -5.72 0.15 -10.34
C ASP A 7 -4.39 0.66 -9.82
N ARG A 8 -4.31 1.98 -9.69
CA ARG A 8 -3.20 2.66 -9.04
C ARG A 8 -3.67 3.13 -7.66
N VAL A 9 -2.75 3.17 -6.69
CA VAL A 9 -3.05 3.76 -5.39
C VAL A 9 -2.13 4.95 -5.15
N THR A 10 -2.69 6.00 -4.53
CA THR A 10 -1.97 7.22 -4.21
C THR A 10 -2.25 7.62 -2.77
N VAL A 11 -1.37 8.47 -2.23
CA VAL A 11 -1.52 8.98 -0.87
C VAL A 11 -2.32 10.29 -0.93
N PRO A 12 -3.44 10.38 -0.17
CA PRO A 12 -4.20 11.64 -0.13
C PRO A 12 -3.37 12.80 0.44
N ASP A 13 -3.74 14.03 0.09
CA ASP A 13 -3.02 15.23 0.51
C ASP A 13 -3.00 15.43 2.03
N ASP A 14 -4.03 14.95 2.72
CA ASP A 14 -4.14 15.08 4.17
C ASP A 14 -3.59 13.88 4.93
N VAL A 15 -2.81 13.04 4.26
CA VAL A 15 -2.16 11.88 4.87
C VAL A 15 -0.66 12.10 4.94
N LEU A 16 -0.11 11.91 6.12
CA LEU A 16 1.32 12.04 6.38
C LEU A 16 1.92 10.66 6.65
N ILE A 17 3.03 10.36 5.98
CA ILE A 17 3.78 9.13 6.21
C ILE A 17 5.07 9.50 6.93
N SER A 18 5.26 8.93 8.12
CA SER A 18 6.47 9.16 8.93
C SER A 18 7.26 7.86 9.01
N ARG A 19 8.51 7.90 8.57
CA ARG A 19 9.38 6.73 8.61
C ARG A 19 10.30 6.80 9.82
N LEU A 20 10.39 5.68 10.54
CA LEU A 20 11.28 5.50 11.67
C LEU A 20 12.13 4.26 11.38
N GLN A 21 13.29 4.48 10.78
CA GLN A 21 14.15 3.40 10.31
C GLN A 21 13.43 2.59 9.22
N GLU A 22 13.15 1.31 9.45
CA GLU A 22 12.48 0.47 8.47
C GLU A 22 10.98 0.40 8.66
N GLU A 23 10.47 0.93 9.77
CA GLU A 23 9.05 0.97 10.06
C GLU A 23 8.47 2.32 9.68
N SER A 24 7.14 2.41 9.66
CA SER A 24 6.48 3.66 9.34
C SER A 24 5.13 3.76 10.04
N VAL A 25 4.65 5.00 10.17
CA VAL A 25 3.31 5.30 10.65
C VAL A 25 2.66 6.19 9.60
N ILE A 26 1.44 5.84 9.23
CA ILE A 26 0.62 6.62 8.31
C ILE A 26 -0.45 7.30 9.15
N LEU A 27 -0.55 8.63 9.02
CA LEU A 27 -1.50 9.43 9.79
C LEU A 27 -2.41 10.21 8.86
N ASN A 28 -3.71 10.05 9.03
CA ASN A 28 -4.69 10.91 8.37
C ASN A 28 -4.92 12.13 9.27
N LEU A 29 -4.53 13.30 8.79
CA LEU A 29 -4.59 14.53 9.58
C LEU A 29 -6.02 15.02 9.81
N ASP A 30 -6.96 14.64 8.93
CA ASP A 30 -8.34 15.04 9.03
C ASP A 30 -9.09 14.20 10.06
N SER A 31 -9.00 12.88 9.98
CA SER A 31 -9.69 11.96 10.88
C SER A 31 -8.90 11.63 12.15
N GLU A 32 -7.62 11.97 12.17
CA GLU A 32 -6.67 11.65 13.25
C GLU A 32 -6.46 10.14 13.40
N ARG A 33 -6.83 9.36 12.40
CA ARG A 33 -6.56 7.92 12.39
C ARG A 33 -5.13 7.65 11.94
N TYR A 34 -4.54 6.63 12.50
CA TYR A 34 -3.18 6.24 12.11
C TYR A 34 -3.09 4.72 11.97
N PHE A 35 -2.06 4.30 11.26
CA PHE A 35 -1.80 2.88 11.00
C PHE A 35 -0.30 2.65 11.03
N GLY A 36 0.14 1.74 11.88
CA GLY A 36 1.57 1.40 11.94
C GLY A 36 1.90 0.27 10.98
N LEU A 37 3.03 0.40 10.30
CA LEU A 37 3.54 -0.62 9.38
C LEU A 37 4.89 -1.10 9.86
N ASP A 38 5.08 -2.42 9.82
CA ASP A 38 6.39 -3.03 10.04
C ASP A 38 7.29 -2.81 8.79
N ASP A 39 8.46 -3.44 8.78
CA ASP A 39 9.40 -3.28 7.67
C ASP A 39 8.82 -3.80 6.35
N VAL A 40 8.12 -4.92 6.36
CA VAL A 40 7.52 -5.50 5.16
C VAL A 40 6.40 -4.59 4.64
N GLY A 41 5.49 -4.17 5.52
CA GLY A 41 4.40 -3.26 5.15
C GLY A 41 4.91 -1.92 4.66
N THR A 42 5.96 -1.40 5.27
CA THR A 42 6.59 -0.14 4.84
C THR A 42 7.16 -0.28 3.42
N ARG A 43 7.81 -1.41 3.12
CA ARG A 43 8.33 -1.67 1.78
C ARG A 43 7.21 -1.82 0.76
N PHE A 44 6.14 -2.55 1.12
CA PHE A 44 4.96 -2.71 0.26
C PHE A 44 4.37 -1.35 -0.10
N LEU A 45 4.19 -0.48 0.89
CA LEU A 45 3.64 0.85 0.66
C LEU A 45 4.54 1.68 -0.25
N SER A 46 5.84 1.65 -0.02
CA SER A 46 6.81 2.39 -0.84
C SER A 46 6.73 1.96 -2.31
N VAL A 47 6.66 0.66 -2.56
CA VAL A 47 6.59 0.14 -3.94
C VAL A 47 5.23 0.44 -4.56
N LEU A 48 4.14 0.29 -3.79
CA LEU A 48 2.79 0.60 -4.27
C LEU A 48 2.65 2.04 -4.73
N THR A 49 3.14 2.98 -3.93
CA THR A 49 2.97 4.42 -4.22
C THR A 49 3.92 4.91 -5.31
N SER A 50 4.96 4.15 -5.62
CA SER A 50 5.91 4.49 -6.69
C SER A 50 5.68 3.69 -7.97
N SER A 51 4.64 2.86 -8.03
CA SER A 51 4.33 2.01 -9.19
C SER A 51 3.11 2.53 -9.92
N GLU A 52 3.00 2.20 -11.21
CA GLU A 52 1.90 2.64 -12.06
C GLU A 52 0.59 1.93 -11.74
N SER A 53 0.68 0.75 -11.14
CA SER A 53 -0.49 -0.06 -10.78
C SER A 53 -0.10 -1.02 -9.66
N ILE A 54 -1.12 -1.62 -9.04
CA ILE A 54 -0.90 -2.67 -8.04
C ILE A 54 -0.19 -3.86 -8.68
N GLU A 55 -0.53 -4.19 -9.93
CA GLU A 55 0.14 -5.26 -10.68
C GLU A 55 1.63 -5.00 -10.82
N ALA A 56 2.02 -3.77 -11.20
CA ALA A 56 3.42 -3.39 -11.33
C ALA A 56 4.15 -3.50 -9.98
N ALA A 57 3.50 -3.07 -8.90
CA ALA A 57 4.05 -3.20 -7.56
C ALA A 57 4.25 -4.67 -7.18
N TYR A 58 3.26 -5.50 -7.47
CA TYR A 58 3.32 -6.93 -7.21
C TYR A 58 4.49 -7.60 -7.93
N GLU A 59 4.70 -7.26 -9.21
CA GLU A 59 5.81 -7.83 -9.99
C GLU A 59 7.17 -7.42 -9.42
N ARG A 60 7.30 -6.17 -8.98
CA ARG A 60 8.54 -5.70 -8.33
C ARG A 60 8.80 -6.44 -7.04
N LEU A 61 7.77 -6.64 -6.23
CA LEU A 61 7.90 -7.31 -4.93
C LEU A 61 8.15 -8.80 -5.08
N ARG A 62 7.63 -9.44 -6.12
CA ARG A 62 7.93 -10.85 -6.41
C ARG A 62 9.43 -11.07 -6.60
N ASN A 63 10.10 -10.09 -7.21
CA ASN A 63 11.54 -10.20 -7.46
C ASN A 63 12.37 -9.94 -6.20
N GLU A 64 11.79 -9.26 -5.20
CA GLU A 64 12.50 -8.95 -3.95
C GLU A 64 12.32 -10.03 -2.87
N TYR A 65 11.14 -10.65 -2.83
CA TYR A 65 10.78 -11.57 -1.76
C TYR A 65 10.63 -13.00 -2.30
N ASP A 66 11.31 -13.92 -1.62
CA ASP A 66 11.22 -15.34 -1.96
C ASP A 66 10.06 -15.98 -1.18
N VAL A 67 8.84 -15.64 -1.60
CA VAL A 67 7.62 -16.13 -0.98
C VAL A 67 6.68 -16.66 -2.06
N ASP A 68 5.69 -17.44 -1.64
CA ASP A 68 4.66 -17.93 -2.54
C ASP A 68 3.96 -16.75 -3.20
N PRO A 69 3.87 -16.70 -4.55
CA PRO A 69 3.22 -15.58 -5.24
C PRO A 69 1.79 -15.34 -4.79
N GLN A 70 1.04 -16.38 -4.47
CA GLN A 70 -0.34 -16.24 -4.03
C GLN A 70 -0.42 -15.59 -2.64
N VAL A 71 0.51 -15.93 -1.75
CA VAL A 71 0.61 -15.32 -0.41
C VAL A 71 0.94 -13.84 -0.55
N LEU A 72 1.93 -13.51 -1.37
CA LEU A 72 2.30 -12.12 -1.63
C LEU A 72 1.13 -11.32 -2.18
N ARG A 73 0.42 -11.88 -3.15
CA ARG A 73 -0.75 -11.25 -3.77
C ARG A 73 -1.83 -10.96 -2.73
N ASN A 74 -2.13 -11.94 -1.87
CA ASN A 74 -3.15 -11.79 -0.85
C ASN A 74 -2.75 -10.76 0.20
N ASP A 75 -1.49 -10.77 0.63
CA ASP A 75 -0.99 -9.83 1.62
C ASP A 75 -1.02 -8.39 1.09
N LEU A 76 -0.64 -8.21 -0.17
CA LEU A 76 -0.64 -6.90 -0.81
C LEU A 76 -2.08 -6.35 -0.92
N LEU A 77 -3.02 -7.20 -1.34
CA LEU A 77 -4.43 -6.80 -1.42
C LEU A 77 -5.01 -6.48 -0.06
N SER A 78 -4.69 -7.25 0.98
CA SER A 78 -5.14 -6.98 2.34
C SER A 78 -4.65 -5.63 2.82
N LEU A 79 -3.38 -5.32 2.58
CA LEU A 79 -2.83 -4.03 2.99
C LEU A 79 -3.52 -2.88 2.27
N VAL A 80 -3.69 -2.98 0.95
CA VAL A 80 -4.35 -1.94 0.15
C VAL A 80 -5.78 -1.73 0.64
N ASN A 81 -6.54 -2.81 0.84
CA ASN A 81 -7.92 -2.72 1.30
C ASN A 81 -7.99 -2.05 2.68
N ASN A 82 -7.14 -2.45 3.61
CA ASN A 82 -7.13 -1.87 4.95
C ASN A 82 -6.82 -0.38 4.92
N LEU A 83 -5.85 0.02 4.12
CA LEU A 83 -5.46 1.43 4.05
C LEU A 83 -6.52 2.29 3.36
N ILE A 84 -7.18 1.76 2.33
CA ILE A 84 -8.28 2.47 1.67
C ILE A 84 -9.46 2.62 2.63
N ASP A 85 -9.82 1.55 3.34
CA ASP A 85 -10.92 1.58 4.30
C ASP A 85 -10.71 2.62 5.41
N GLN A 86 -9.47 2.89 5.76
CA GLN A 86 -9.14 3.88 6.79
C GLN A 86 -8.85 5.27 6.24
N GLY A 87 -9.05 5.47 4.93
CA GLY A 87 -8.83 6.77 4.31
C GLY A 87 -7.36 7.14 4.18
N LEU A 88 -6.46 6.15 4.20
CA LEU A 88 -5.02 6.37 4.16
C LEU A 88 -4.43 6.21 2.76
N LEU A 89 -5.18 5.60 1.84
CA LEU A 89 -4.85 5.52 0.42
C LEU A 89 -6.08 5.80 -0.41
N ILE A 90 -5.87 6.34 -1.60
CA ILE A 90 -6.93 6.53 -2.61
C ILE A 90 -6.64 5.62 -3.78
N ARG A 91 -7.69 5.01 -4.28
CA ARG A 91 -7.64 4.17 -5.47
C ARG A 91 -7.93 5.02 -6.70
N GLU A 92 -7.08 4.90 -7.72
CA GLU A 92 -7.32 5.47 -9.04
C GLU A 92 -7.60 4.33 -10.00
N ILE A 93 -8.76 4.36 -10.64
CA ILE A 93 -9.13 3.34 -11.62
C ILE A 93 -8.43 3.65 -12.93
N ARG A 94 -7.68 2.68 -13.44
CA ARG A 94 -6.97 2.77 -14.72
C ARG A 94 -7.55 1.70 -15.62
N GLY A 95 -8.44 2.13 -16.46
CA GLY A 95 -9.18 1.22 -17.28
C GLY A 95 -8.68 1.04 -18.66
#